data_17f142778a0ccf7bf2df84b3a864f5f2
#
_entry.id   17f142778a0ccf7bf2df84b3a864f5f2
#
_cell.length_a   1.000
_cell.length_b   1.000
_cell.length_c   1.000
_cell.angle_alpha   90.00
_cell.angle_beta   90.00
_cell.angle_gamma   90.00
#
_symmetry.space_group_name_H-M   'P 1'
#
loop_
_entity.id
_entity.type
_entity.pdbx_description
1 polymer ?
#
loop_
_entity_poly.entity_id
_entity_poly.type
_entity_poly.pdbx_seq_one_letter_code
_entity_poly.pdbx_strand_id
1 'polypeptide(L)'
;MTTSPNDPSDSMGRREQTGAGEITIDTKIGPQGVTFDDVLLLPRYSEAVPSEVDVSTRLTQRIDLQIPLVSSPMDTVTESEMAIALAKEGGLGVIHKNLSPEDQTTEVEAVKRSANGIIADPVTLSPDQRVGAAAELMDRNKVSGIPIVDNEKRLVGILTRRDLRFLEDPERAIAEVMTRENLVTAVGNVTLGEAERILTKKRVEKLLLIDDRGILTGLITIRDIDMMKRFPVACKDASGRLRVGAAIGVGDYERAEGLIRSGVDVLVVDSAHGHSRNVIETVREIKTQRGWDIDVIAGNVATASGAEALYKAGADAVKVGIGPGSICTTRVISGVGVPQISAILDAVSVAEKYDKPVIADGGIRFSGDITKALAAGASCVMIGSLFAGLTESPGKMILYQGRRFKAYRGMGSMGAMVDGSSDRYRQKNATADKLVPEGVEGRVPFKGPLGDYVYQLVGGLRAGMGYVGTRTIHDLRHDARFTRVSAATVRENHPHDIAITQEAPNYSPDVHPGDPISF
;
A
#
# COMPACT_ATOMS: atom_id res chain seq x y z
N MET A 1 14.48 67.79 -51.36
CA MET A 1 14.94 68.76 -50.37
C MET A 1 14.21 68.52 -49.08
N THR A 2 15.00 68.16 -48.09
CA THR A 2 14.91 68.49 -46.66
C THR A 2 13.81 67.74 -45.88
N THR A 3 14.19 66.87 -45.08
CA THR A 3 14.78 66.72 -43.77
C THR A 3 13.75 66.21 -42.73
N SER A 4 14.16 65.15 -42.13
CA SER A 4 13.70 64.58 -40.81
C SER A 4 13.70 65.63 -39.69
N PRO A 5 13.04 65.41 -38.52
CA PRO A 5 13.68 64.56 -37.54
C PRO A 5 12.75 63.71 -36.65
N ASN A 6 13.38 62.71 -36.10
CA ASN A 6 13.12 61.91 -34.93
C ASN A 6 12.24 62.50 -33.80
N ASP A 7 11.32 61.67 -33.28
CA ASP A 7 10.85 61.77 -31.89
C ASP A 7 10.91 60.37 -31.25
N PRO A 8 11.63 60.17 -30.14
CA PRO A 8 11.74 58.89 -29.44
C PRO A 8 10.86 58.88 -28.18
N SER A 9 9.62 58.48 -28.30
CA SER A 9 8.81 58.16 -27.13
C SER A 9 7.62 57.29 -27.55
N ASP A 10 7.78 56.00 -27.55
CA ASP A 10 6.71 55.08 -27.12
C ASP A 10 7.25 53.62 -27.00
N SER A 11 8.00 53.36 -25.92
CA SER A 11 8.31 52.01 -25.46
C SER A 11 7.39 51.65 -24.28
N MET A 12 6.08 51.62 -24.51
CA MET A 12 5.15 51.00 -23.57
C MET A 12 4.82 49.60 -24.10
N GLY A 13 5.30 48.61 -23.37
CA GLY A 13 5.12 47.21 -23.62
C GLY A 13 3.66 46.84 -23.93
N ARG A 14 3.47 46.27 -25.11
CA ARG A 14 2.30 45.48 -25.43
C ARG A 14 2.28 44.29 -24.46
N ARG A 15 1.48 44.39 -23.40
CA ARG A 15 0.97 43.19 -22.72
C ARG A 15 0.22 42.40 -23.79
N GLU A 16 0.75 41.22 -24.14
CA GLU A 16 -0.03 40.20 -24.82
C GLU A 16 -1.30 39.99 -24.01
N GLN A 17 -2.41 40.49 -24.53
CA GLN A 17 -3.74 40.07 -24.12
C GLN A 17 -3.83 38.59 -24.51
N THR A 18 -3.64 37.67 -23.56
CA THR A 18 -4.16 36.33 -23.64
C THR A 18 -5.66 36.46 -23.86
N GLY A 19 -6.10 36.31 -25.10
CA GLY A 19 -7.50 36.39 -25.48
C GLY A 19 -8.30 35.47 -24.56
N ALA A 20 -9.18 36.05 -23.75
CA ALA A 20 -10.20 35.29 -23.03
C ALA A 20 -11.05 34.63 -24.11
N GLY A 21 -10.85 33.33 -24.34
CA GLY A 21 -11.63 32.53 -25.27
C GLY A 21 -13.10 32.65 -24.90
N GLU A 22 -13.94 32.71 -25.92
CA GLU A 22 -15.40 32.83 -25.76
C GLU A 22 -15.91 31.68 -24.87
N ILE A 23 -16.62 32.00 -23.80
CA ILE A 23 -17.21 31.02 -22.87
C ILE A 23 -18.46 30.45 -23.53
N THR A 24 -18.34 29.24 -24.05
CA THR A 24 -19.45 28.49 -24.64
C THR A 24 -19.67 27.18 -23.86
N ILE A 25 -20.78 26.48 -24.10
CA ILE A 25 -21.05 25.14 -23.54
C ILE A 25 -19.90 24.21 -23.89
N ASP A 26 -19.46 24.16 -25.12
CA ASP A 26 -18.42 23.25 -25.62
C ASP A 26 -17.04 23.52 -25.00
N THR A 27 -16.78 24.75 -24.58
CA THR A 27 -15.53 25.11 -23.87
C THR A 27 -15.60 24.87 -22.37
N LYS A 28 -16.79 24.69 -21.78
CA LYS A 28 -17.01 24.50 -20.34
C LYS A 28 -17.41 23.09 -19.94
N ILE A 29 -18.12 22.36 -20.81
CA ILE A 29 -18.62 21.02 -20.55
C ILE A 29 -17.87 20.03 -21.45
N GLY A 30 -17.02 19.22 -20.84
CA GLY A 30 -16.31 18.14 -21.51
C GLY A 30 -17.22 16.94 -21.84
N PRO A 31 -16.66 15.89 -22.42
CA PRO A 31 -17.40 14.67 -22.71
C PRO A 31 -17.92 14.01 -21.43
N GLN A 32 -18.96 13.18 -21.59
CA GLN A 32 -19.52 12.43 -20.45
C GLN A 32 -18.45 11.57 -19.77
N GLY A 33 -18.24 11.79 -18.48
CA GLY A 33 -17.36 10.98 -17.66
C GLY A 33 -17.94 9.59 -17.38
N VAL A 34 -17.06 8.58 -17.25
CA VAL A 34 -17.39 7.17 -17.12
C VAL A 34 -16.81 6.63 -15.81
N THR A 35 -17.65 5.95 -15.00
CA THR A 35 -17.23 5.21 -13.81
C THR A 35 -17.45 3.70 -13.97
N PHE A 36 -17.18 2.92 -12.92
CA PHE A 36 -17.26 1.45 -12.98
C PHE A 36 -18.66 0.94 -13.34
N ASP A 37 -19.73 1.60 -12.88
CA ASP A 37 -21.11 1.18 -13.17
C ASP A 37 -21.60 1.54 -14.57
N ASP A 38 -20.90 2.43 -15.27
CA ASP A 38 -21.26 2.88 -16.61
C ASP A 38 -20.76 1.95 -17.72
N VAL A 39 -19.96 0.94 -17.37
CA VAL A 39 -19.33 0.04 -18.34
C VAL A 39 -19.30 -1.41 -17.89
N LEU A 40 -19.33 -2.32 -18.87
CA LEU A 40 -18.98 -3.73 -18.71
C LEU A 40 -17.88 -4.10 -19.72
N LEU A 41 -17.07 -5.11 -19.38
CA LEU A 41 -16.12 -5.70 -20.30
C LEU A 41 -16.83 -6.62 -21.29
N LEU A 42 -16.44 -6.53 -22.56
CA LEU A 42 -16.95 -7.43 -23.58
C LEU A 42 -16.26 -8.80 -23.47
N PRO A 43 -17.03 -9.91 -23.39
CA PRO A 43 -16.44 -11.24 -23.47
C PRO A 43 -15.85 -11.48 -24.86
N ARG A 44 -14.80 -12.28 -24.93
CA ARG A 44 -14.10 -12.62 -26.16
C ARG A 44 -13.85 -14.12 -26.22
N TYR A 45 -13.46 -14.63 -27.39
CA TYR A 45 -12.92 -15.99 -27.49
C TYR A 45 -11.74 -16.14 -26.51
N SER A 46 -11.75 -17.22 -25.75
CA SER A 46 -10.78 -17.44 -24.68
C SER A 46 -10.23 -18.86 -24.69
N GLU A 47 -8.92 -18.96 -24.65
CA GLU A 47 -8.18 -20.17 -24.27
C GLU A 47 -7.55 -20.03 -22.87
N ALA A 48 -7.81 -18.91 -22.19
CA ALA A 48 -7.27 -18.64 -20.87
C ALA A 48 -8.09 -19.34 -19.79
N VAL A 49 -7.47 -20.28 -19.08
CA VAL A 49 -8.07 -20.93 -17.90
C VAL A 49 -7.81 -20.04 -16.69
N PRO A 50 -8.82 -19.67 -15.89
CA PRO A 50 -8.65 -18.77 -14.75
C PRO A 50 -7.56 -19.15 -13.77
N SER A 51 -7.28 -20.44 -13.57
CA SER A 51 -6.19 -20.92 -12.71
C SER A 51 -4.78 -20.68 -13.27
N GLU A 52 -4.66 -20.47 -14.58
CA GLU A 52 -3.39 -20.36 -15.30
C GLU A 52 -3.03 -18.91 -15.66
N VAL A 53 -3.95 -17.95 -15.44
CA VAL A 53 -3.66 -16.55 -15.74
C VAL A 53 -2.69 -15.96 -14.73
N ASP A 54 -1.73 -15.19 -15.23
CA ASP A 54 -0.77 -14.44 -14.44
C ASP A 54 -1.34 -13.07 -14.07
N VAL A 55 -1.48 -12.82 -12.78
CA VAL A 55 -1.97 -11.56 -12.22
C VAL A 55 -0.85 -10.69 -11.65
N SER A 56 0.40 -11.05 -11.93
CA SER A 56 1.55 -10.23 -11.55
C SER A 56 1.59 -8.90 -12.31
N THR A 57 2.13 -7.87 -11.68
CA THR A 57 2.16 -6.52 -12.24
C THR A 57 3.27 -5.68 -11.65
N ARG A 58 3.53 -4.50 -12.25
CA ARG A 58 4.47 -3.51 -11.72
C ARG A 58 3.74 -2.47 -10.85
N LEU A 59 4.28 -2.23 -9.64
CA LEU A 59 3.90 -1.08 -8.81
C LEU A 59 4.71 0.16 -9.15
N THR A 60 6.03 -0.04 -9.37
CA THR A 60 6.99 0.96 -9.85
C THR A 60 7.90 0.30 -10.88
N GLN A 61 8.91 0.99 -11.38
CA GLN A 61 9.90 0.37 -12.28
C GLN A 61 10.79 -0.68 -11.57
N ARG A 62 10.90 -0.61 -10.23
CA ARG A 62 11.77 -1.50 -9.42
C ARG A 62 11.00 -2.46 -8.52
N ILE A 63 9.68 -2.30 -8.42
CA ILE A 63 8.85 -3.12 -7.52
C ILE A 63 7.77 -3.82 -8.33
N ASP A 64 7.87 -5.16 -8.37
CA ASP A 64 6.85 -6.04 -8.89
C ASP A 64 5.96 -6.56 -7.78
N LEU A 65 4.68 -6.72 -8.08
CA LEU A 65 3.67 -7.35 -7.23
C LEU A 65 3.21 -8.67 -7.86
N GLN A 66 2.92 -9.67 -7.05
CA GLN A 66 2.36 -10.95 -7.51
C GLN A 66 0.83 -10.92 -7.64
N ILE A 67 0.20 -9.94 -7.01
CA ILE A 67 -1.21 -9.60 -7.16
C ILE A 67 -1.36 -8.08 -7.27
N PRO A 68 -2.29 -7.55 -8.08
CA PRO A 68 -2.38 -6.11 -8.36
C PRO A 68 -3.09 -5.32 -7.26
N LEU A 69 -2.84 -5.64 -5.99
CA LEU A 69 -3.55 -5.08 -4.84
C LEU A 69 -2.60 -4.31 -3.92
N VAL A 70 -2.98 -3.08 -3.60
CA VAL A 70 -2.28 -2.21 -2.65
C VAL A 70 -3.27 -1.74 -1.59
N SER A 71 -2.92 -1.70 -0.29
CA SER A 71 -3.79 -1.14 0.74
C SER A 71 -3.55 0.35 0.93
N SER A 72 -4.64 1.10 1.12
CA SER A 72 -4.62 2.56 1.23
C SER A 72 -3.98 3.03 2.53
N PRO A 73 -3.22 4.16 2.51
CA PRO A 73 -2.62 4.78 3.68
C PRO A 73 -3.66 5.53 4.53
N MET A 74 -4.55 4.79 5.14
CA MET A 74 -5.62 5.31 6.00
C MET A 74 -5.50 4.71 7.40
N ASP A 75 -5.73 5.52 8.42
CA ASP A 75 -5.55 5.17 9.83
C ASP A 75 -6.52 4.11 10.40
N THR A 76 -7.48 3.70 9.59
CA THR A 76 -8.39 2.59 9.86
C THR A 76 -8.22 1.44 8.86
N VAL A 77 -7.16 1.46 8.03
CA VAL A 77 -6.92 0.44 6.99
C VAL A 77 -5.54 -0.20 7.11
N THR A 78 -4.45 0.60 7.13
CA THR A 78 -3.09 0.06 6.97
C THR A 78 -2.12 0.52 8.04
N GLU A 79 -1.80 -0.39 8.94
CA GLU A 79 -0.62 -0.42 9.79
C GLU A 79 0.16 -1.71 9.50
N SER A 80 1.14 -2.06 10.33
CA SER A 80 2.05 -3.21 10.07
C SER A 80 1.32 -4.54 9.90
N GLU A 81 0.26 -4.83 10.66
CA GLU A 81 -0.47 -6.09 10.54
C GLU A 81 -1.09 -6.27 9.15
N MET A 82 -1.76 -5.24 8.64
CA MET A 82 -2.32 -5.23 7.28
C MET A 82 -1.21 -5.31 6.23
N ALA A 83 -0.15 -4.52 6.38
CA ALA A 83 0.96 -4.50 5.43
C ALA A 83 1.67 -5.87 5.35
N ILE A 84 1.90 -6.53 6.49
CA ILE A 84 2.48 -7.87 6.58
C ILE A 84 1.57 -8.90 5.88
N ALA A 85 0.27 -8.88 6.20
CA ALA A 85 -0.67 -9.83 5.64
C ALA A 85 -0.77 -9.69 4.12
N LEU A 86 -0.90 -8.45 3.61
CA LEU A 86 -1.01 -8.21 2.18
C LEU A 86 0.29 -8.52 1.42
N ALA A 87 1.45 -8.20 2.00
CA ALA A 87 2.74 -8.54 1.39
C ALA A 87 2.96 -10.06 1.31
N LYS A 88 2.47 -10.85 2.27
CA LYS A 88 2.49 -12.32 2.22
C LYS A 88 1.67 -12.87 1.07
N GLU A 89 0.55 -12.26 0.75
CA GLU A 89 -0.31 -12.61 -0.39
C GLU A 89 0.24 -12.08 -1.74
N GLY A 90 1.34 -11.33 -1.73
CA GLY A 90 2.00 -10.82 -2.94
C GLY A 90 1.59 -9.41 -3.36
N GLY A 91 0.80 -8.71 -2.57
CA GLY A 91 0.49 -7.28 -2.70
C GLY A 91 1.44 -6.39 -1.91
N LEU A 92 1.03 -5.14 -1.64
CA LEU A 92 1.82 -4.20 -0.84
C LEU A 92 0.94 -3.30 0.04
N GLY A 93 1.30 -3.21 1.32
CA GLY A 93 0.66 -2.26 2.24
C GLY A 93 1.38 -0.92 2.28
N VAL A 94 0.60 0.19 2.32
CA VAL A 94 1.14 1.54 2.52
C VAL A 94 0.71 2.04 3.90
N ILE A 95 1.68 2.18 4.81
CA ILE A 95 1.43 2.66 6.18
C ILE A 95 1.07 4.14 6.14
N HIS A 96 0.02 4.51 6.88
CA HIS A 96 -0.48 5.87 6.91
C HIS A 96 0.42 6.81 7.73
N LYS A 97 0.34 8.12 7.45
CA LYS A 97 1.12 9.15 8.14
C LYS A 97 0.40 9.81 9.33
N ASN A 98 -0.82 9.36 9.67
CA ASN A 98 -1.58 9.85 10.82
C ASN A 98 -1.07 9.24 12.14
N LEU A 99 0.25 9.21 12.27
CA LEU A 99 1.10 8.72 13.35
C LEU A 99 2.23 9.72 13.57
N SER A 100 2.88 9.67 14.73
CA SER A 100 4.18 10.35 14.87
C SER A 100 5.19 9.78 13.86
N PRO A 101 6.23 10.51 13.46
CA PRO A 101 7.29 9.96 12.62
C PRO A 101 7.94 8.70 13.21
N GLU A 102 8.12 8.67 14.53
CA GLU A 102 8.71 7.56 15.29
C GLU A 102 7.80 6.32 15.29
N ASP A 103 6.49 6.51 15.51
CA ASP A 103 5.52 5.41 15.49
C ASP A 103 5.40 4.82 14.09
N GLN A 104 5.33 5.67 13.05
CA GLN A 104 5.28 5.19 11.67
C GLN A 104 6.55 4.43 11.27
N THR A 105 7.72 4.89 11.75
CA THR A 105 9.01 4.20 11.59
C THR A 105 8.96 2.81 12.25
N THR A 106 8.41 2.72 13.46
CA THR A 106 8.23 1.46 14.20
C THR A 106 7.34 0.48 13.43
N GLU A 107 6.26 0.97 12.82
CA GLU A 107 5.38 0.16 11.98
C GLU A 107 6.11 -0.39 10.73
N VAL A 108 6.91 0.43 10.04
CA VAL A 108 7.74 -0.02 8.91
C VAL A 108 8.73 -1.09 9.36
N GLU A 109 9.44 -0.86 10.46
CA GLU A 109 10.38 -1.84 11.01
C GLU A 109 9.70 -3.16 11.41
N ALA A 110 8.47 -3.11 11.92
CA ALA A 110 7.70 -4.31 12.25
C ALA A 110 7.44 -5.16 10.98
N VAL A 111 7.13 -4.53 9.84
CA VAL A 111 7.00 -5.24 8.56
C VAL A 111 8.34 -5.82 8.13
N LYS A 112 9.40 -5.03 8.15
CA LYS A 112 10.74 -5.49 7.70
C LYS A 112 11.30 -6.63 8.56
N ARG A 113 10.87 -6.74 9.82
CA ARG A 113 11.28 -7.83 10.74
C ARG A 113 10.36 -9.07 10.69
N SER A 114 9.17 -8.96 10.12
CA SER A 114 8.10 -9.96 10.32
C SER A 114 8.27 -11.30 9.61
N ALA A 115 9.03 -11.38 8.52
CA ALA A 115 9.18 -12.62 7.76
C ALA A 115 10.45 -12.58 6.90
N ASN A 116 11.55 -13.01 7.47
CA ASN A 116 12.83 -13.10 6.77
C ASN A 116 13.20 -14.58 6.61
N GLY A 117 13.51 -15.01 5.40
CA GLY A 117 14.08 -16.34 5.20
C GLY A 117 15.45 -16.44 5.89
N ILE A 118 16.26 -15.37 5.80
CA ILE A 118 17.53 -15.20 6.50
C ILE A 118 17.48 -13.83 7.18
N ILE A 119 17.59 -13.80 8.50
CA ILE A 119 17.72 -12.55 9.26
C ILE A 119 19.19 -12.13 9.19
N ALA A 120 19.55 -11.24 8.27
CA ALA A 120 20.94 -10.85 7.99
C ALA A 120 21.59 -10.01 9.11
N ASP A 121 20.81 -9.37 9.98
CA ASP A 121 21.31 -8.60 11.13
C ASP A 121 20.42 -8.90 12.34
N PRO A 122 20.58 -10.09 12.97
CA PRO A 122 19.78 -10.46 14.11
C PRO A 122 20.10 -9.58 15.31
N VAL A 123 19.08 -9.26 16.11
CA VAL A 123 19.28 -8.60 17.39
C VAL A 123 20.17 -9.47 18.27
N THR A 124 21.24 -8.89 18.80
CA THR A 124 22.23 -9.58 19.63
C THR A 124 22.39 -8.91 20.99
N LEU A 125 22.90 -9.66 21.96
CA LEU A 125 23.30 -9.17 23.29
C LEU A 125 24.69 -9.69 23.63
N SER A 126 25.35 -9.05 24.60
CA SER A 126 26.63 -9.52 25.13
C SER A 126 26.44 -10.42 26.36
N PRO A 127 27.42 -11.30 26.67
CA PRO A 127 27.32 -12.27 27.78
C PRO A 127 27.17 -11.64 29.15
N ASP A 128 27.68 -10.43 29.32
CA ASP A 128 27.71 -9.65 30.58
C ASP A 128 26.43 -8.87 30.85
N GLN A 129 25.54 -8.74 29.85
CA GLN A 129 24.24 -8.12 30.04
C GLN A 129 23.32 -9.00 30.90
N ARG A 130 22.24 -8.39 31.44
CA ARG A 130 21.31 -9.03 32.36
C ARG A 130 20.20 -9.75 31.61
N VAL A 131 19.75 -10.84 32.18
CA VAL A 131 18.62 -11.65 31.65
C VAL A 131 17.34 -10.81 31.52
N GLY A 132 17.07 -9.89 32.46
CA GLY A 132 15.93 -8.99 32.39
C GLY A 132 15.92 -8.16 31.10
N ALA A 133 17.07 -7.61 30.71
CA ALA A 133 17.20 -6.86 29.46
C ALA A 133 16.94 -7.74 28.22
N ALA A 134 17.34 -9.00 28.28
CA ALA A 134 17.05 -9.94 27.21
C ALA A 134 15.55 -10.27 27.10
N ALA A 135 14.86 -10.43 28.23
CA ALA A 135 13.42 -10.67 28.26
C ALA A 135 12.64 -9.49 27.66
N GLU A 136 12.96 -8.26 28.09
CA GLU A 136 12.37 -7.04 27.54
C GLU A 136 12.61 -6.91 26.02
N LEU A 137 13.85 -7.19 25.60
CA LEU A 137 14.23 -7.14 24.19
C LEU A 137 13.48 -8.20 23.34
N MET A 138 13.30 -9.42 23.90
CA MET A 138 12.51 -10.48 23.26
C MET A 138 11.03 -10.09 23.12
N ASP A 139 10.45 -9.43 24.12
CA ASP A 139 9.07 -8.99 24.11
C ASP A 139 8.88 -7.82 23.14
N ARG A 140 9.75 -6.83 23.21
CA ARG A 140 9.74 -5.66 22.32
C ARG A 140 9.86 -6.05 20.85
N ASN A 141 10.77 -6.98 20.53
CA ASN A 141 11.02 -7.43 19.16
C ASN A 141 10.20 -8.66 18.75
N LYS A 142 9.32 -9.18 19.63
CA LYS A 142 8.51 -10.40 19.42
C LYS A 142 9.33 -11.62 18.95
N VAL A 143 10.54 -11.75 19.47
CA VAL A 143 11.47 -12.86 19.16
C VAL A 143 11.53 -13.90 20.29
N SER A 144 11.80 -15.14 19.95
CA SER A 144 11.87 -16.27 20.92
C SER A 144 13.30 -16.66 21.29
N GLY A 145 14.30 -15.95 20.78
CA GLY A 145 15.71 -16.20 21.12
C GLY A 145 16.63 -15.19 20.47
N ILE A 146 17.72 -14.90 21.16
CA ILE A 146 18.69 -13.88 20.81
C ILE A 146 20.08 -14.53 20.76
N PRO A 147 20.82 -14.41 19.64
CA PRO A 147 22.23 -14.78 19.59
C PRO A 147 23.04 -13.90 20.54
N ILE A 148 23.98 -14.51 21.24
CA ILE A 148 24.89 -13.82 22.15
C ILE A 148 26.26 -13.74 21.49
N VAL A 149 26.82 -12.54 21.43
CA VAL A 149 28.08 -12.25 20.75
C VAL A 149 29.05 -11.52 21.69
N ASP A 150 30.35 -11.70 21.47
CA ASP A 150 31.38 -10.94 22.15
C ASP A 150 31.58 -9.55 21.53
N ASN A 151 32.54 -8.78 22.04
CA ASN A 151 32.86 -7.44 21.56
C ASN A 151 33.39 -7.40 20.11
N GLU A 152 33.82 -8.55 19.57
CA GLU A 152 34.27 -8.70 18.19
C GLU A 152 33.15 -9.26 17.27
N LYS A 153 31.90 -9.29 17.77
CA LYS A 153 30.71 -9.89 17.11
C LYS A 153 30.84 -11.40 16.83
N ARG A 154 31.73 -12.11 17.50
CA ARG A 154 31.81 -13.57 17.40
C ARG A 154 30.70 -14.20 18.20
N LEU A 155 30.10 -15.24 17.64
CA LEU A 155 29.04 -15.99 18.29
C LEU A 155 29.59 -16.76 19.50
N VAL A 156 29.07 -16.50 20.70
CA VAL A 156 29.48 -17.16 21.95
C VAL A 156 28.34 -17.93 22.62
N GLY A 157 27.11 -17.76 22.17
CA GLY A 157 25.96 -18.48 22.71
C GLY A 157 24.64 -18.10 22.06
N ILE A 158 23.57 -18.70 22.56
CA ILE A 158 22.20 -18.31 22.27
C ILE A 158 21.37 -18.32 23.56
N LEU A 159 20.53 -17.32 23.74
CA LEU A 159 19.53 -17.26 24.81
C LEU A 159 18.14 -17.34 24.23
N THR A 160 17.30 -18.26 24.74
CA THR A 160 15.94 -18.47 24.22
C THR A 160 14.90 -18.30 25.33
N ARG A 161 13.63 -18.13 24.95
CA ARG A 161 12.51 -18.10 25.92
C ARG A 161 12.42 -19.38 26.77
N ARG A 162 12.94 -20.51 26.28
CA ARG A 162 13.01 -21.75 27.05
C ARG A 162 13.98 -21.61 28.22
N ASP A 163 15.12 -20.96 28.00
CA ASP A 163 16.15 -20.74 29.02
C ASP A 163 15.65 -19.77 30.10
N LEU A 164 14.77 -18.85 29.76
CA LEU A 164 14.16 -17.86 30.66
C LEU A 164 12.97 -18.39 31.46
N ARG A 165 12.35 -19.51 31.05
CA ARG A 165 11.05 -19.93 31.55
C ARG A 165 10.98 -20.21 33.05
N PHE A 166 12.09 -20.57 33.66
CA PHE A 166 12.19 -20.96 35.08
C PHE A 166 13.17 -20.07 35.87
N LEU A 167 13.52 -18.91 35.32
CA LEU A 167 14.42 -17.95 35.94
C LEU A 167 13.60 -16.93 36.74
N GLU A 168 13.88 -16.88 38.07
CA GLU A 168 13.25 -15.96 39.01
C GLU A 168 14.04 -14.64 39.15
N ASP A 169 15.35 -14.68 38.90
CA ASP A 169 16.24 -13.54 39.08
C ASP A 169 16.61 -12.88 37.74
N PRO A 170 16.04 -11.69 37.43
CA PRO A 170 16.32 -10.97 36.19
C PRO A 170 17.71 -10.30 36.16
N GLU A 171 18.39 -10.20 37.30
CA GLU A 171 19.69 -9.55 37.43
C GLU A 171 20.87 -10.44 37.07
N ARG A 172 20.62 -11.75 36.88
CA ARG A 172 21.68 -12.69 36.49
C ARG A 172 22.30 -12.33 35.14
N ALA A 173 23.60 -12.59 34.98
CA ALA A 173 24.30 -12.41 33.73
C ALA A 173 23.82 -13.43 32.69
N ILE A 174 23.64 -13.01 31.44
CA ILE A 174 23.27 -13.89 30.32
C ILE A 174 24.25 -15.04 30.20
N ALA A 175 25.52 -14.79 30.44
CA ALA A 175 26.60 -15.78 30.46
C ALA A 175 26.34 -17.02 31.33
N GLU A 176 25.56 -16.91 32.38
CA GLU A 176 25.26 -18.01 33.31
C GLU A 176 24.12 -18.91 32.83
N VAL A 177 23.29 -18.41 31.92
CA VAL A 177 22.04 -19.06 31.52
C VAL A 177 21.98 -19.41 30.04
N MET A 178 22.77 -18.74 29.20
CA MET A 178 22.76 -18.99 27.76
C MET A 178 23.27 -20.40 27.43
N THR A 179 22.77 -20.97 26.34
CA THR A 179 23.33 -22.18 25.73
C THR A 179 24.62 -21.81 25.02
N ARG A 180 25.74 -22.42 25.42
CA ARG A 180 27.09 -22.23 24.85
C ARG A 180 27.57 -23.44 24.05
N GLU A 181 27.22 -24.64 24.49
CA GLU A 181 27.65 -25.86 23.88
C GLU A 181 26.67 -26.37 22.82
N ASN A 182 27.19 -27.07 21.82
CA ASN A 182 26.38 -27.65 20.74
C ASN A 182 25.53 -26.64 19.95
N LEU A 183 26.02 -25.40 19.82
CA LEU A 183 25.39 -24.41 18.97
C LEU A 183 25.25 -24.96 17.53
N VAL A 184 24.06 -24.85 16.97
CA VAL A 184 23.84 -25.28 15.59
C VAL A 184 24.13 -24.09 14.68
N THR A 185 25.27 -24.18 14.01
CA THR A 185 25.79 -23.14 13.11
C THR A 185 25.96 -23.65 11.70
N ALA A 186 25.98 -22.74 10.73
CA ALA A 186 26.41 -23.01 9.36
C ALA A 186 27.29 -21.86 8.87
N VAL A 187 28.25 -22.17 8.01
CA VAL A 187 29.21 -21.20 7.48
C VAL A 187 28.82 -20.80 6.07
N GLY A 188 28.86 -19.49 5.78
CA GLY A 188 28.60 -18.96 4.43
C GLY A 188 27.12 -18.95 4.03
N ASN A 189 26.88 -18.92 2.71
CA ASN A 189 25.53 -18.88 2.13
C ASN A 189 24.91 -20.28 2.17
N VAL A 190 23.88 -20.45 3.01
CA VAL A 190 23.12 -21.69 3.14
C VAL A 190 21.77 -21.51 2.45
N THR A 191 21.40 -22.45 1.59
CA THR A 191 20.06 -22.48 1.01
C THR A 191 19.02 -22.86 2.08
N LEU A 192 17.79 -22.40 1.90
CA LEU A 192 16.71 -22.69 2.85
C LEU A 192 16.43 -24.21 2.99
N GLY A 193 16.57 -24.97 1.90
CA GLY A 193 16.43 -26.43 1.94
C GLY A 193 17.54 -27.10 2.74
N GLU A 194 18.76 -26.58 2.73
CA GLU A 194 19.87 -27.04 3.58
C GLU A 194 19.64 -26.66 5.03
N ALA A 195 19.23 -25.41 5.28
CA ALA A 195 18.88 -24.93 6.61
C ALA A 195 17.79 -25.80 7.25
N GLU A 196 16.72 -26.09 6.50
CA GLU A 196 15.64 -26.99 6.96
C GLU A 196 16.15 -28.39 7.33
N ARG A 197 17.00 -28.99 6.48
CA ARG A 197 17.58 -30.29 6.77
C ARG A 197 18.43 -30.27 8.04
N ILE A 198 19.22 -29.20 8.25
CA ILE A 198 20.04 -29.05 9.46
C ILE A 198 19.14 -28.90 10.69
N LEU A 199 18.15 -27.98 10.65
CA LEU A 199 17.23 -27.73 11.75
C LEU A 199 16.45 -29.00 12.14
N THR A 200 15.90 -29.69 11.15
CA THR A 200 15.16 -30.97 11.35
C THR A 200 16.04 -32.07 11.93
N LYS A 201 17.24 -32.28 11.37
CA LYS A 201 18.18 -33.29 11.85
C LYS A 201 18.66 -33.04 13.27
N LYS A 202 18.92 -31.78 13.60
CA LYS A 202 19.38 -31.33 14.92
C LYS A 202 18.25 -31.12 15.92
N ARG A 203 16.98 -31.11 15.47
CA ARG A 203 15.78 -30.86 16.28
C ARG A 203 15.83 -29.52 17.02
N VAL A 204 16.31 -28.48 16.33
CA VAL A 204 16.38 -27.11 16.86
C VAL A 204 15.57 -26.16 15.96
N GLU A 205 15.13 -25.05 16.55
CA GLU A 205 14.30 -24.06 15.85
C GLU A 205 15.11 -22.97 15.16
N LYS A 206 16.41 -22.83 15.49
CA LYS A 206 17.25 -21.72 15.04
C LYS A 206 18.60 -22.23 14.55
N LEU A 207 18.99 -21.76 13.36
CA LEU A 207 20.29 -21.98 12.74
C LEU A 207 21.04 -20.65 12.70
N LEU A 208 22.19 -20.59 13.35
CA LEU A 208 23.03 -19.40 13.42
C LEU A 208 24.03 -19.43 12.25
N LEU A 209 24.03 -18.39 11.44
CA LEU A 209 24.95 -18.24 10.33
C LEU A 209 26.18 -17.49 10.78
N ILE A 210 27.35 -18.03 10.49
CA ILE A 210 28.65 -17.45 10.85
C ILE A 210 29.57 -17.39 9.62
N ASP A 211 30.54 -16.52 9.66
CA ASP A 211 31.66 -16.53 8.72
C ASP A 211 32.79 -17.48 9.19
N ASP A 212 33.85 -17.59 8.37
CA ASP A 212 35.02 -18.40 8.69
C ASP A 212 35.78 -17.97 9.96
N ARG A 213 35.51 -16.78 10.47
CA ARG A 213 36.09 -16.22 11.71
C ARG A 213 35.18 -16.42 12.92
N GLY A 214 34.00 -17.03 12.73
CA GLY A 214 32.98 -17.22 13.76
C GLY A 214 32.14 -15.96 14.06
N ILE A 215 32.22 -14.94 13.19
CA ILE A 215 31.40 -13.72 13.33
C ILE A 215 29.97 -14.07 12.89
N LEU A 216 28.99 -13.64 13.67
CA LEU A 216 27.57 -13.84 13.34
C LEU A 216 27.20 -13.02 12.11
N THR A 217 26.72 -13.69 11.06
CA THR A 217 26.28 -13.09 9.80
C THR A 217 24.79 -13.19 9.56
N GLY A 218 24.09 -14.02 10.35
CA GLY A 218 22.64 -14.16 10.22
C GLY A 218 22.04 -15.22 11.11
N LEU A 219 20.72 -15.34 11.00
CA LEU A 219 19.90 -16.31 11.70
C LEU A 219 18.79 -16.82 10.77
N ILE A 220 18.55 -18.13 10.74
CA ILE A 220 17.40 -18.76 10.08
C ILE A 220 16.60 -19.50 11.15
N THR A 221 15.27 -19.33 11.13
CA THR A 221 14.40 -20.12 12.01
C THR A 221 13.52 -21.07 11.20
N ILE A 222 13.09 -22.16 11.83
CA ILE A 222 12.14 -23.11 11.21
C ILE A 222 10.83 -22.40 10.84
N ARG A 223 10.40 -21.43 11.67
CA ARG A 223 9.22 -20.62 11.41
C ARG A 223 9.33 -19.79 10.13
N ASP A 224 10.52 -19.26 9.82
CA ASP A 224 10.75 -18.49 8.59
C ASP A 224 10.67 -19.39 7.36
N ILE A 225 11.20 -20.63 7.47
CA ILE A 225 11.11 -21.64 6.40
C ILE A 225 9.65 -22.04 6.16
N ASP A 226 8.88 -22.32 7.22
CA ASP A 226 7.47 -22.66 7.11
C ASP A 226 6.66 -21.51 6.49
N MET A 227 6.97 -20.28 6.89
CA MET A 227 6.33 -19.09 6.32
C MET A 227 6.64 -18.91 4.84
N MET A 228 7.87 -19.20 4.40
CA MET A 228 8.23 -19.14 2.98
C MET A 228 7.52 -20.21 2.15
N LYS A 229 7.34 -21.40 2.70
CA LYS A 229 6.58 -22.48 2.04
C LYS A 229 5.09 -22.14 1.94
N ARG A 230 4.56 -21.53 3.00
CA ARG A 230 3.15 -21.14 3.06
C ARG A 230 2.83 -19.96 2.14
N PHE A 231 3.76 -19.02 1.94
CA PHE A 231 3.59 -17.81 1.16
C PHE A 231 4.66 -17.67 0.06
N PRO A 232 4.66 -18.55 -0.95
CA PRO A 232 5.69 -18.58 -1.99
C PRO A 232 5.66 -17.33 -2.89
N VAL A 233 4.51 -16.66 -2.97
CA VAL A 233 4.27 -15.45 -3.79
C VAL A 233 4.47 -14.14 -3.01
N ALA A 234 4.97 -14.20 -1.77
CA ALA A 234 5.13 -13.00 -0.95
C ALA A 234 5.99 -11.93 -1.64
N CYS A 235 5.53 -10.67 -1.54
CA CYS A 235 6.23 -9.51 -2.08
C CYS A 235 7.46 -9.18 -1.19
N LYS A 236 8.66 -9.48 -1.69
CA LYS A 236 9.92 -9.38 -0.94
C LYS A 236 10.95 -8.51 -1.65
N ASP A 237 11.82 -7.89 -0.86
CA ASP A 237 13.03 -7.21 -1.36
C ASP A 237 14.16 -8.21 -1.67
N ALA A 238 15.27 -7.69 -2.21
CA ALA A 238 16.43 -8.52 -2.55
C ALA A 238 17.07 -9.25 -1.35
N SER A 239 16.81 -8.77 -0.12
CA SER A 239 17.27 -9.40 1.13
C SER A 239 16.27 -10.42 1.69
N GLY A 240 15.16 -10.68 0.96
CA GLY A 240 14.11 -11.61 1.38
C GLY A 240 13.12 -11.07 2.42
N ARG A 241 13.20 -9.77 2.77
CA ARG A 241 12.28 -9.12 3.71
C ARG A 241 11.01 -8.69 2.99
N LEU A 242 9.85 -8.71 3.68
CA LEU A 242 8.61 -8.20 3.12
C LEU A 242 8.76 -6.72 2.71
N ARG A 243 8.17 -6.37 1.56
CA ARG A 243 8.12 -4.99 1.10
C ARG A 243 6.99 -4.22 1.75
N VAL A 244 7.21 -2.92 1.96
CA VAL A 244 6.26 -1.99 2.57
C VAL A 244 6.42 -0.60 1.99
N GLY A 245 5.29 0.07 1.76
CA GLY A 245 5.23 1.49 1.46
C GLY A 245 4.89 2.31 2.71
N ALA A 246 5.22 3.59 2.68
CA ALA A 246 4.78 4.52 3.71
C ALA A 246 4.40 5.87 3.11
N ALA A 247 3.29 6.45 3.62
CA ALA A 247 2.83 7.75 3.18
C ALA A 247 3.58 8.88 3.90
N ILE A 248 3.85 9.94 3.16
CA ILE A 248 4.39 11.19 3.69
C ILE A 248 3.54 12.38 3.26
N GLY A 249 3.59 13.45 4.02
CA GLY A 249 3.01 14.74 3.68
C GLY A 249 3.85 15.53 2.68
N VAL A 250 3.30 16.65 2.24
CA VAL A 250 4.00 17.60 1.37
C VAL A 250 5.12 18.28 2.16
N GLY A 251 6.37 18.18 1.67
CA GLY A 251 7.54 18.78 2.32
C GLY A 251 7.98 18.10 3.63
N ASP A 252 7.46 16.92 3.94
CA ASP A 252 7.77 16.18 5.18
C ASP A 252 9.04 15.32 5.01
N TYR A 253 10.16 16.01 4.81
CA TYR A 253 11.44 15.35 4.49
C TYR A 253 12.09 14.66 5.69
N GLU A 254 11.87 15.16 6.90
CA GLU A 254 12.40 14.53 8.12
C GLU A 254 11.76 13.14 8.33
N ARG A 255 10.46 13.05 8.18
CA ARG A 255 9.72 11.78 8.19
C ARG A 255 10.21 10.84 7.08
N ALA A 256 10.37 11.36 5.85
CA ALA A 256 10.87 10.58 4.71
C ALA A 256 12.24 9.96 5.00
N GLU A 257 13.17 10.74 5.57
CA GLU A 257 14.51 10.27 5.92
C GLU A 257 14.48 9.19 7.01
N GLY A 258 13.63 9.35 8.04
CA GLY A 258 13.41 8.34 9.07
C GLY A 258 12.91 7.02 8.50
N LEU A 259 11.91 7.07 7.61
CA LEU A 259 11.34 5.91 6.93
C LEU A 259 12.35 5.20 6.03
N ILE A 260 13.18 5.96 5.30
CA ILE A 260 14.25 5.39 4.47
C ILE A 260 15.28 4.65 5.33
N ARG A 261 15.68 5.24 6.46
CA ARG A 261 16.59 4.56 7.42
C ARG A 261 16.01 3.27 7.99
N SER A 262 14.69 3.18 8.15
CA SER A 262 13.99 1.96 8.59
C SER A 262 13.81 0.93 7.49
N GLY A 263 14.22 1.25 6.25
CA GLY A 263 14.21 0.34 5.12
C GLY A 263 12.87 0.26 4.39
N VAL A 264 12.05 1.33 4.38
CA VAL A 264 10.86 1.42 3.53
C VAL A 264 11.24 1.21 2.06
N ASP A 265 10.41 0.51 1.28
CA ASP A 265 10.70 0.20 -0.12
C ASP A 265 10.17 1.26 -1.09
N VAL A 266 9.12 1.98 -0.71
CA VAL A 266 8.53 3.05 -1.53
C VAL A 266 7.89 4.12 -0.66
N LEU A 267 8.14 5.39 -0.99
CA LEU A 267 7.45 6.54 -0.39
C LEU A 267 6.22 6.91 -1.20
N VAL A 268 5.13 7.25 -0.51
CA VAL A 268 3.90 7.74 -1.13
C VAL A 268 3.66 9.19 -0.72
N VAL A 269 3.89 10.13 -1.63
CA VAL A 269 3.53 11.55 -1.42
C VAL A 269 2.02 11.67 -1.57
N ASP A 270 1.31 11.69 -0.44
CA ASP A 270 -0.14 11.55 -0.37
C ASP A 270 -0.84 12.88 -0.11
N SER A 271 -1.58 13.38 -1.11
CA SER A 271 -2.33 14.63 -1.07
C SER A 271 -3.71 14.45 -1.72
N ALA A 272 -4.70 15.20 -1.25
CA ALA A 272 -6.02 15.25 -1.88
C ALA A 272 -5.97 15.80 -3.31
N HIS A 273 -4.94 16.62 -3.64
CA HIS A 273 -4.73 17.17 -4.98
C HIS A 273 -3.24 17.19 -5.35
N GLY A 274 -2.81 16.16 -6.06
CA GLY A 274 -1.42 15.94 -6.48
C GLY A 274 -0.93 16.93 -7.56
N HIS A 275 -1.82 17.43 -8.42
CA HIS A 275 -1.48 18.43 -9.44
C HIS A 275 -1.34 19.81 -8.81
N SER A 276 -0.43 19.95 -7.89
CA SER A 276 -0.16 21.22 -7.20
C SER A 276 1.33 21.47 -7.07
N ARG A 277 1.72 22.74 -7.07
CA ARG A 277 3.12 23.17 -7.01
C ARG A 277 3.89 22.47 -5.89
N ASN A 278 3.35 22.48 -4.69
CA ASN A 278 4.05 21.95 -3.52
C ASN A 278 4.25 20.43 -3.60
N VAL A 279 3.29 19.66 -4.14
CA VAL A 279 3.44 18.21 -4.36
C VAL A 279 4.51 17.93 -5.41
N ILE A 280 4.46 18.66 -6.54
CA ILE A 280 5.43 18.52 -7.64
C ILE A 280 6.84 18.86 -7.15
N GLU A 281 7.01 19.92 -6.36
CA GLU A 281 8.29 20.31 -5.76
C GLU A 281 8.78 19.25 -4.76
N THR A 282 7.89 18.68 -3.92
CA THR A 282 8.25 17.60 -2.99
C THR A 282 8.78 16.38 -3.72
N VAL A 283 8.11 15.93 -4.78
CA VAL A 283 8.57 14.79 -5.59
C VAL A 283 9.94 15.10 -6.21
N ARG A 284 10.10 16.29 -6.80
CA ARG A 284 11.37 16.69 -7.40
C ARG A 284 12.51 16.73 -6.39
N GLU A 285 12.28 17.31 -5.22
CA GLU A 285 13.26 17.40 -4.15
C GLU A 285 13.74 16.01 -3.72
N ILE A 286 12.81 15.05 -3.48
CA ILE A 286 13.15 13.68 -3.10
C ILE A 286 13.98 13.00 -4.20
N LYS A 287 13.58 13.13 -5.46
CA LYS A 287 14.18 12.39 -6.57
C LYS A 287 15.48 12.98 -7.07
N THR A 288 15.73 14.29 -6.91
CA THR A 288 16.87 14.95 -7.55
C THR A 288 17.85 15.64 -6.62
N GLN A 289 17.37 16.18 -5.49
CA GLN A 289 18.21 17.05 -4.65
C GLN A 289 18.76 16.32 -3.42
N ARG A 290 18.03 15.34 -2.87
CA ARG A 290 18.43 14.64 -1.65
C ARG A 290 19.30 13.41 -1.87
N GLY A 291 19.45 12.97 -3.12
CA GLY A 291 20.28 11.81 -3.47
C GLY A 291 19.75 10.47 -2.88
N TRP A 292 18.47 10.41 -2.51
CA TRP A 292 17.89 9.20 -1.96
C TRP A 292 17.52 8.22 -3.07
N ASP A 293 18.04 7.01 -2.99
CA ASP A 293 17.70 5.91 -3.91
C ASP A 293 16.42 5.20 -3.45
N ILE A 294 15.27 5.88 -3.61
CA ILE A 294 13.96 5.39 -3.22
C ILE A 294 12.93 5.64 -4.33
N ASP A 295 12.01 4.71 -4.53
CA ASP A 295 10.87 4.91 -5.41
C ASP A 295 9.83 5.81 -4.76
N VAL A 296 9.19 6.65 -5.58
CA VAL A 296 8.19 7.62 -5.15
C VAL A 296 6.91 7.45 -5.95
N ILE A 297 5.83 7.11 -5.26
CA ILE A 297 4.46 7.19 -5.75
C ILE A 297 3.90 8.56 -5.38
N ALA A 298 3.25 9.26 -6.30
CA ALA A 298 2.67 10.56 -6.01
C ALA A 298 1.21 10.66 -6.44
N GLY A 299 0.40 11.41 -5.72
CA GLY A 299 -1.01 11.62 -6.03
C GLY A 299 -1.76 12.41 -4.95
N ASN A 300 -3.11 12.56 -5.13
CA ASN A 300 -3.92 12.00 -6.20
C ASN A 300 -4.10 12.99 -7.35
N VAL A 301 -4.16 12.45 -8.54
CA VAL A 301 -4.52 13.19 -9.75
C VAL A 301 -5.72 12.53 -10.44
N ALA A 302 -6.33 13.21 -11.42
CA ALA A 302 -7.46 12.68 -12.18
C ALA A 302 -7.46 13.13 -13.64
N THR A 303 -6.34 13.71 -14.12
CA THR A 303 -6.21 14.23 -15.48
C THR A 303 -4.85 13.87 -16.07
N ALA A 304 -4.76 13.81 -17.39
CA ALA A 304 -3.51 13.59 -18.12
C ALA A 304 -2.43 14.60 -17.74
N SER A 305 -2.77 15.88 -17.68
CA SER A 305 -1.83 16.96 -17.31
C SER A 305 -1.28 16.82 -15.89
N GLY A 306 -2.14 16.39 -14.95
CA GLY A 306 -1.72 16.12 -13.56
C GLY A 306 -0.75 14.94 -13.47
N ALA A 307 -1.04 13.85 -14.17
CA ALA A 307 -0.15 12.69 -14.24
C ALA A 307 1.20 13.06 -14.88
N GLU A 308 1.18 13.77 -16.01
CA GLU A 308 2.39 14.23 -16.69
C GLU A 308 3.27 15.11 -15.82
N ALA A 309 2.68 16.05 -15.07
CA ALA A 309 3.42 16.94 -14.18
C ALA A 309 4.18 16.16 -13.09
N LEU A 310 3.57 15.11 -12.52
CA LEU A 310 4.20 14.25 -11.53
C LEU A 310 5.30 13.37 -12.14
N TYR A 311 5.09 12.79 -13.33
CA TYR A 311 6.14 12.02 -14.01
C TYR A 311 7.34 12.90 -14.38
N LYS A 312 7.11 14.11 -14.87
CA LYS A 312 8.18 15.11 -15.15
C LYS A 312 8.95 15.51 -13.87
N ALA A 313 8.29 15.48 -12.71
CA ALA A 313 8.95 15.72 -11.43
C ALA A 313 9.80 14.54 -10.95
N GLY A 314 9.67 13.35 -11.57
CA GLY A 314 10.43 12.16 -11.25
C GLY A 314 9.63 11.05 -10.53
N ALA A 315 8.31 11.19 -10.34
CA ALA A 315 7.50 10.13 -9.73
C ALA A 315 7.66 8.81 -10.50
N ASP A 316 7.78 7.70 -9.76
CA ASP A 316 7.95 6.35 -10.32
C ASP A 316 6.62 5.67 -10.61
N ALA A 317 5.55 6.11 -9.96
CA ALA A 317 4.17 5.78 -10.27
C ALA A 317 3.25 6.93 -9.85
N VAL A 318 2.05 6.98 -10.45
CA VAL A 318 1.05 8.01 -10.14
C VAL A 318 -0.22 7.36 -9.61
N LYS A 319 -0.75 7.92 -8.51
CA LYS A 319 -1.99 7.50 -7.88
C LYS A 319 -3.16 8.34 -8.36
N VAL A 320 -4.20 7.67 -8.92
CA VAL A 320 -5.30 8.29 -9.66
C VAL A 320 -6.62 8.11 -8.93
N GLY A 321 -7.29 9.22 -8.65
CA GLY A 321 -8.63 9.24 -8.06
C GLY A 321 -8.91 10.50 -7.26
N ILE A 322 -9.85 11.33 -7.72
CA ILE A 322 -10.36 12.51 -7.00
C ILE A 322 -11.84 12.29 -6.70
N GLY A 323 -12.13 11.97 -5.43
CA GLY A 323 -13.48 11.79 -4.91
C GLY A 323 -14.19 10.46 -5.19
N PRO A 324 -13.56 9.35 -5.67
CA PRO A 324 -14.28 8.09 -5.90
C PRO A 324 -14.44 7.23 -4.64
N GLY A 325 -13.74 7.53 -3.56
CA GLY A 325 -13.77 6.73 -2.32
C GLY A 325 -15.15 6.72 -1.67
N SER A 326 -15.55 5.57 -1.12
CA SER A 326 -16.88 5.37 -0.48
C SER A 326 -17.15 6.29 0.72
N ILE A 327 -16.11 6.81 1.32
CA ILE A 327 -16.15 7.66 2.52
C ILE A 327 -15.73 9.11 2.22
N CYS A 328 -15.47 9.42 0.93
CA CYS A 328 -15.04 10.72 0.47
C CYS A 328 -16.24 11.60 0.12
N THR A 329 -16.26 12.85 0.59
CA THR A 329 -17.28 13.84 0.26
C THR A 329 -16.73 15.01 -0.58
N THR A 330 -15.49 14.94 -1.05
CA THR A 330 -14.84 16.00 -1.85
C THR A 330 -15.73 16.49 -2.99
N ARG A 331 -16.37 15.57 -3.74
CA ARG A 331 -17.25 15.95 -4.87
C ARG A 331 -18.47 16.75 -4.45
N VAL A 332 -19.02 16.47 -3.27
CA VAL A 332 -20.20 17.16 -2.74
C VAL A 332 -19.81 18.49 -2.08
N ILE A 333 -18.69 18.52 -1.37
CA ILE A 333 -18.25 19.69 -0.59
C ILE A 333 -17.57 20.72 -1.49
N SER A 334 -16.65 20.28 -2.37
CA SER A 334 -15.87 21.19 -3.23
C SER A 334 -16.42 21.30 -4.65
N GLY A 335 -17.32 20.42 -5.08
CA GLY A 335 -17.79 20.34 -6.47
C GLY A 335 -16.75 19.77 -7.45
N VAL A 336 -15.60 19.26 -6.95
CA VAL A 336 -14.49 18.79 -7.79
C VAL A 336 -14.40 17.26 -7.78
N GLY A 337 -14.19 16.68 -8.95
CA GLY A 337 -13.98 15.24 -9.10
C GLY A 337 -14.03 14.79 -10.56
N VAL A 338 -13.52 13.58 -10.82
CA VAL A 338 -13.59 12.95 -12.15
C VAL A 338 -14.07 11.50 -11.96
N PRO A 339 -15.02 11.01 -12.79
CA PRO A 339 -15.40 9.60 -12.80
C PRO A 339 -14.20 8.69 -13.05
N GLN A 340 -14.11 7.58 -12.28
CA GLN A 340 -12.85 6.87 -12.08
C GLN A 340 -12.27 6.21 -13.35
N ILE A 341 -13.10 5.61 -14.20
CA ILE A 341 -12.63 5.03 -15.47
C ILE A 341 -12.05 6.12 -16.38
N SER A 342 -12.73 7.27 -16.50
CA SER A 342 -12.19 8.41 -17.27
C SER A 342 -10.87 8.91 -16.71
N ALA A 343 -10.75 9.04 -15.38
CA ALA A 343 -9.52 9.48 -14.74
C ALA A 343 -8.34 8.50 -14.99
N ILE A 344 -8.61 7.19 -14.96
CA ILE A 344 -7.60 6.17 -15.24
C ILE A 344 -7.14 6.28 -16.70
N LEU A 345 -8.08 6.31 -17.66
CA LEU A 345 -7.76 6.41 -19.08
C LEU A 345 -6.94 7.67 -19.41
N ASP A 346 -7.32 8.81 -18.85
CA ASP A 346 -6.59 10.06 -19.00
C ASP A 346 -5.14 9.95 -18.50
N ALA A 347 -4.94 9.42 -17.30
CA ALA A 347 -3.61 9.26 -16.72
C ALA A 347 -2.76 8.24 -17.50
N VAL A 348 -3.36 7.13 -17.94
CA VAL A 348 -2.68 6.08 -18.73
C VAL A 348 -2.22 6.60 -20.07
N SER A 349 -2.99 7.46 -20.76
CA SER A 349 -2.60 8.07 -22.05
C SER A 349 -1.25 8.79 -22.01
N VAL A 350 -0.84 9.23 -20.83
CA VAL A 350 0.45 9.90 -20.60
C VAL A 350 1.48 8.91 -20.02
N ALA A 351 1.05 8.04 -19.11
CA ALA A 351 1.92 7.09 -18.40
C ALA A 351 2.73 6.20 -19.36
N GLU A 352 2.11 5.78 -20.48
CA GLU A 352 2.76 4.98 -21.51
C GLU A 352 3.99 5.67 -22.14
N LYS A 353 3.97 7.01 -22.27
CA LYS A 353 5.11 7.77 -22.79
C LYS A 353 6.33 7.74 -21.86
N TYR A 354 6.10 7.52 -20.58
CA TYR A 354 7.13 7.46 -19.53
C TYR A 354 7.48 6.03 -19.13
N ASP A 355 6.79 5.01 -19.66
CA ASP A 355 6.84 3.60 -19.21
C ASP A 355 6.70 3.49 -17.68
N LYS A 356 5.74 4.19 -17.10
CA LYS A 356 5.51 4.23 -15.65
C LYS A 356 4.11 3.80 -15.27
N PRO A 357 3.95 3.09 -14.13
CA PRO A 357 2.66 2.57 -13.70
C PRO A 357 1.65 3.65 -13.26
N VAL A 358 0.37 3.32 -13.42
CA VAL A 358 -0.77 4.04 -12.84
C VAL A 358 -1.43 3.17 -11.78
N ILE A 359 -1.73 3.73 -10.62
CA ILE A 359 -2.44 3.08 -9.51
C ILE A 359 -3.84 3.66 -9.43
N ALA A 360 -4.88 2.83 -9.64
CA ALA A 360 -6.27 3.24 -9.51
C ALA A 360 -6.68 3.26 -8.02
N ASP A 361 -6.90 4.45 -7.46
CA ASP A 361 -7.21 4.65 -6.04
C ASP A 361 -8.66 5.07 -5.83
N GLY A 362 -9.44 4.19 -5.19
CA GLY A 362 -10.82 4.42 -4.79
C GLY A 362 -11.87 3.94 -5.78
N GLY A 363 -13.10 3.79 -5.27
CA GLY A 363 -14.26 3.36 -6.05
C GLY A 363 -14.40 1.85 -6.24
N ILE A 364 -13.46 1.04 -5.77
CA ILE A 364 -13.50 -0.42 -5.86
C ILE A 364 -14.46 -0.98 -4.79
N ARG A 365 -15.52 -1.65 -5.21
CA ARG A 365 -16.54 -2.28 -4.35
C ARG A 365 -16.60 -3.79 -4.53
N PHE A 366 -16.29 -4.29 -5.73
CA PHE A 366 -16.30 -5.69 -6.11
C PHE A 366 -15.04 -6.08 -6.87
N SER A 367 -14.76 -7.38 -6.97
CA SER A 367 -13.65 -7.90 -7.78
C SER A 367 -13.74 -7.51 -9.25
N GLY A 368 -14.95 -7.39 -9.79
CA GLY A 368 -15.18 -6.90 -11.15
C GLY A 368 -14.69 -5.47 -11.39
N ASP A 369 -14.73 -4.60 -10.37
CA ASP A 369 -14.20 -3.24 -10.49
C ASP A 369 -12.66 -3.25 -10.59
N ILE A 370 -11.99 -4.22 -9.95
CA ILE A 370 -10.54 -4.44 -10.11
C ILE A 370 -10.23 -4.79 -11.57
N THR A 371 -10.99 -5.74 -12.15
CA THR A 371 -10.81 -6.14 -13.55
C THR A 371 -11.02 -4.95 -14.49
N LYS A 372 -12.05 -4.13 -14.25
CA LYS A 372 -12.34 -2.93 -15.05
C LYS A 372 -11.24 -1.86 -14.91
N ALA A 373 -10.71 -1.63 -13.68
CA ALA A 373 -9.64 -0.67 -13.47
C ALA A 373 -8.35 -1.07 -14.21
N LEU A 374 -7.98 -2.35 -14.16
CA LEU A 374 -6.83 -2.88 -14.89
C LEU A 374 -7.07 -2.83 -16.40
N ALA A 375 -8.23 -3.23 -16.88
CA ALA A 375 -8.60 -3.13 -18.30
C ALA A 375 -8.60 -1.68 -18.82
N ALA A 376 -8.86 -0.69 -17.96
CA ALA A 376 -8.73 0.73 -18.30
C ALA A 376 -7.25 1.20 -18.35
N GLY A 377 -6.29 0.31 -18.05
CA GLY A 377 -4.87 0.55 -18.17
C GLY A 377 -4.13 0.78 -16.84
N ALA A 378 -4.80 0.73 -15.69
CA ALA A 378 -4.09 0.75 -14.40
C ALA A 378 -3.19 -0.48 -14.26
N SER A 379 -2.07 -0.33 -13.57
CA SER A 379 -1.16 -1.45 -13.26
C SER A 379 -1.61 -2.20 -12.01
N CYS A 380 -2.13 -1.48 -11.02
CA CYS A 380 -2.69 -2.06 -9.81
C CYS A 380 -3.80 -1.16 -9.23
N VAL A 381 -4.51 -1.63 -8.22
CA VAL A 381 -5.56 -0.90 -7.53
C VAL A 381 -5.20 -0.66 -6.07
N MET A 382 -5.55 0.51 -5.54
CA MET A 382 -5.43 0.82 -4.12
C MET A 382 -6.81 0.71 -3.46
N ILE A 383 -6.87 -0.05 -2.37
CA ILE A 383 -8.10 -0.45 -1.70
C ILE A 383 -8.16 0.10 -0.28
N GLY A 384 -9.24 0.82 0.05
CA GLY A 384 -9.56 1.29 1.39
C GLY A 384 -10.71 0.49 2.02
N SER A 385 -11.95 0.76 1.59
CA SER A 385 -13.18 0.25 2.24
C SER A 385 -13.27 -1.27 2.31
N LEU A 386 -12.87 -2.00 1.27
CA LEU A 386 -12.92 -3.46 1.26
C LEU A 386 -11.96 -4.07 2.29
N PHE A 387 -10.84 -3.41 2.56
CA PHE A 387 -9.84 -3.86 3.53
C PHE A 387 -10.10 -3.35 4.95
N ALA A 388 -10.83 -2.25 5.12
CA ALA A 388 -11.17 -1.70 6.43
C ALA A 388 -11.93 -2.68 7.35
N GLY A 389 -12.71 -3.61 6.77
CA GLY A 389 -13.47 -4.63 7.48
C GLY A 389 -12.68 -5.88 7.88
N LEU A 390 -11.40 -5.97 7.55
CA LEU A 390 -10.59 -7.17 7.77
C LEU A 390 -9.99 -7.21 9.18
N THR A 391 -9.60 -8.40 9.61
CA THR A 391 -8.99 -8.64 10.93
C THR A 391 -7.77 -7.74 11.15
N GLU A 392 -6.92 -7.63 10.14
CA GLU A 392 -5.61 -6.98 10.19
C GLU A 392 -5.68 -5.45 10.07
N SER A 393 -6.86 -4.88 9.75
CA SER A 393 -7.00 -3.41 9.74
C SER A 393 -7.00 -2.86 11.17
N PRO A 394 -6.42 -1.64 11.42
CA PRO A 394 -6.34 -1.06 12.75
C PRO A 394 -7.68 -0.53 13.29
N GLY A 395 -8.70 -0.36 12.45
CA GLY A 395 -10.02 0.13 12.86
C GLY A 395 -10.60 -0.67 14.03
N LYS A 396 -11.14 0.03 15.03
CA LYS A 396 -11.72 -0.60 16.24
C LYS A 396 -12.90 -1.50 15.89
N MET A 397 -12.96 -2.66 16.55
CA MET A 397 -14.11 -3.57 16.46
C MET A 397 -15.32 -2.96 17.15
N ILE A 398 -16.47 -2.96 16.48
CA ILE A 398 -17.76 -2.44 16.96
C ILE A 398 -18.77 -3.56 16.91
N LEU A 399 -19.44 -3.83 18.05
CA LEU A 399 -20.60 -4.71 18.10
C LEU A 399 -21.87 -3.85 17.97
N TYR A 400 -22.67 -4.10 16.94
CA TYR A 400 -23.91 -3.36 16.71
C TYR A 400 -25.01 -4.32 16.24
N GLN A 401 -26.15 -4.30 16.90
CA GLN A 401 -27.29 -5.20 16.61
C GLN A 401 -26.89 -6.69 16.46
N GLY A 402 -26.00 -7.18 17.36
CA GLY A 402 -25.53 -8.55 17.35
C GLY A 402 -24.52 -8.89 16.24
N ARG A 403 -24.15 -7.95 15.39
CA ARG A 403 -23.18 -8.14 14.30
C ARG A 403 -21.89 -7.38 14.58
N ARG A 404 -20.75 -7.90 14.06
CA ARG A 404 -19.43 -7.28 14.17
C ARG A 404 -19.17 -6.36 12.99
N PHE A 405 -18.67 -5.17 13.32
CA PHE A 405 -18.23 -4.14 12.37
C PHE A 405 -16.86 -3.64 12.76
N LYS A 406 -16.16 -3.00 11.84
CA LYS A 406 -14.95 -2.22 12.13
C LYS A 406 -15.19 -0.75 11.86
N ALA A 407 -14.60 0.10 12.69
CA ALA A 407 -14.60 1.54 12.45
C ALA A 407 -13.85 1.83 11.15
N TYR A 408 -14.39 2.72 10.34
CA TYR A 408 -13.79 3.18 9.10
C TYR A 408 -14.04 4.66 8.93
N ARG A 409 -12.96 5.43 8.69
CA ARG A 409 -13.07 6.88 8.48
C ARG A 409 -12.24 7.37 7.30
N GLY A 410 -12.74 8.41 6.63
CA GLY A 410 -11.99 9.11 5.60
C GLY A 410 -10.89 9.96 6.22
N MET A 411 -9.74 10.07 5.54
CA MET A 411 -8.65 10.96 5.99
C MET A 411 -9.05 12.44 6.00
N GLY A 412 -10.13 12.82 5.29
CA GLY A 412 -10.78 14.14 5.34
C GLY A 412 -11.94 14.23 6.33
N SER A 413 -12.18 13.23 7.19
CA SER A 413 -13.17 13.32 8.26
C SER A 413 -12.68 14.25 9.37
N MET A 414 -13.61 14.80 10.16
CA MET A 414 -13.27 15.70 11.26
C MET A 414 -12.27 15.08 12.22
N GLY A 415 -12.50 13.86 12.68
CA GLY A 415 -11.61 13.18 13.62
C GLY A 415 -10.23 12.92 13.03
N ALA A 416 -10.13 12.42 11.77
CA ALA A 416 -8.85 12.19 11.13
C ALA A 416 -8.06 13.49 10.91
N MET A 417 -8.74 14.59 10.58
CA MET A 417 -8.09 15.90 10.40
C MET A 417 -7.57 16.48 11.71
N VAL A 418 -8.29 16.30 12.82
CA VAL A 418 -7.85 16.70 14.16
C VAL A 418 -6.64 15.87 14.60
N ASP A 419 -6.63 14.59 14.29
CA ASP A 419 -5.54 13.66 14.64
C ASP A 419 -4.27 13.83 13.77
N GLY A 420 -4.29 14.67 12.69
CA GLY A 420 -3.09 14.99 11.93
C GLY A 420 -3.22 15.05 10.40
N SER A 421 -4.32 14.57 9.82
CA SER A 421 -4.46 14.51 8.34
C SER A 421 -4.91 15.82 7.67
N SER A 422 -5.06 16.90 8.42
CA SER A 422 -5.50 18.22 7.89
C SER A 422 -4.56 18.80 6.81
N ASP A 423 -3.27 18.46 6.85
CA ASP A 423 -2.27 18.86 5.85
C ASP A 423 -2.55 18.26 4.46
N ARG A 424 -3.12 17.03 4.38
CA ARG A 424 -3.56 16.40 3.14
C ARG A 424 -4.56 17.26 2.38
N TYR A 425 -5.40 17.99 3.13
CA TYR A 425 -6.45 18.88 2.62
C TYR A 425 -6.05 20.36 2.64
N ARG A 426 -4.76 20.67 2.82
CA ARG A 426 -4.20 22.04 2.88
C ARG A 426 -4.75 22.89 4.02
N GLN A 427 -5.19 22.27 5.10
CA GLN A 427 -5.78 22.92 6.27
C GLN A 427 -4.92 22.80 7.53
N LYS A 428 -3.60 22.54 7.39
CA LYS A 428 -2.65 22.33 8.50
C LYS A 428 -2.68 23.42 9.58
N ASN A 429 -2.98 24.67 9.19
CA ASN A 429 -2.97 25.83 10.10
C ASN A 429 -4.38 26.21 10.58
N ALA A 430 -5.41 25.46 10.21
CA ALA A 430 -6.77 25.73 10.66
C ALA A 430 -6.98 25.18 12.08
N THR A 431 -7.67 25.92 12.92
CA THR A 431 -8.15 25.44 14.21
C THR A 431 -9.28 24.42 14.02
N ALA A 432 -9.49 23.51 14.97
CA ALA A 432 -10.45 22.42 14.84
C ALA A 432 -11.88 22.91 14.48
N ASP A 433 -12.29 24.06 14.99
CA ASP A 433 -13.59 24.71 14.72
C ASP A 433 -13.72 25.30 13.31
N LYS A 434 -12.60 25.46 12.58
CA LYS A 434 -12.55 26.02 11.22
C LYS A 434 -12.22 25.00 10.15
N LEU A 435 -12.03 23.74 10.52
CA LEU A 435 -11.81 22.68 9.55
C LEU A 435 -13.05 22.46 8.69
N VAL A 436 -12.86 22.24 7.39
CA VAL A 436 -13.91 21.89 6.43
C VAL A 436 -13.69 20.43 6.02
N PRO A 437 -14.45 19.48 6.57
CA PRO A 437 -14.26 18.05 6.26
C PRO A 437 -14.66 17.71 4.82
N GLU A 438 -13.86 16.87 4.19
CA GLU A 438 -14.13 16.27 2.88
C GLU A 438 -14.26 14.74 2.98
N GLY A 439 -14.68 14.23 4.12
CA GLY A 439 -14.90 12.83 4.40
C GLY A 439 -15.78 12.61 5.63
N VAL A 440 -16.31 11.41 5.75
CA VAL A 440 -17.16 11.01 6.87
C VAL A 440 -16.54 9.88 7.67
N GLU A 441 -17.10 9.61 8.83
CA GLU A 441 -16.77 8.48 9.71
C GLU A 441 -17.94 7.51 9.78
N GLY A 442 -17.65 6.22 9.80
CA GLY A 442 -18.66 5.20 9.82
C GLY A 442 -18.13 3.84 10.27
N ARG A 443 -18.81 2.80 9.88
CA ARG A 443 -18.43 1.41 10.13
C ARG A 443 -18.68 0.56 8.90
N VAL A 444 -17.85 -0.46 8.74
CA VAL A 444 -18.00 -1.48 7.69
C VAL A 444 -18.18 -2.86 8.31
N PRO A 445 -18.91 -3.78 7.67
CA PRO A 445 -19.04 -5.15 8.16
C PRO A 445 -17.68 -5.82 8.35
N PHE A 446 -17.52 -6.56 9.43
CA PHE A 446 -16.35 -7.40 9.65
C PHE A 446 -16.37 -8.59 8.69
N LYS A 447 -15.25 -8.82 7.99
CA LYS A 447 -15.15 -9.80 6.90
C LYS A 447 -14.15 -10.94 7.17
N GLY A 448 -13.52 -10.97 8.36
CA GLY A 448 -12.53 -12.00 8.71
C GLY A 448 -11.12 -11.68 8.22
N PRO A 449 -10.24 -12.71 8.08
CA PRO A 449 -8.83 -12.53 7.75
C PRO A 449 -8.62 -12.13 6.27
N LEU A 450 -7.53 -11.39 6.02
CA LEU A 450 -7.19 -10.85 4.72
C LEU A 450 -6.97 -11.94 3.66
N GLY A 451 -6.27 -13.02 3.99
CA GLY A 451 -5.92 -14.05 3.00
C GLY A 451 -7.14 -14.64 2.31
N ASP A 452 -8.19 -14.98 3.08
CA ASP A 452 -9.44 -15.53 2.54
C ASP A 452 -10.14 -14.50 1.63
N TYR A 453 -10.12 -13.24 2.01
CA TYR A 453 -10.77 -12.18 1.25
C TYR A 453 -10.01 -11.84 -0.05
N VAL A 454 -8.69 -11.75 0.02
CA VAL A 454 -7.82 -11.54 -1.15
C VAL A 454 -7.97 -12.69 -2.15
N TYR A 455 -8.07 -13.93 -1.67
CA TYR A 455 -8.33 -15.10 -2.52
C TYR A 455 -9.59 -14.91 -3.37
N GLN A 456 -10.69 -14.41 -2.78
CA GLN A 456 -11.94 -14.13 -3.49
C GLN A 456 -11.78 -12.97 -4.50
N LEU A 457 -11.09 -11.90 -4.13
CA LEU A 457 -10.87 -10.76 -5.03
C LEU A 457 -10.03 -11.16 -6.24
N VAL A 458 -8.94 -11.88 -6.02
CA VAL A 458 -8.05 -12.36 -7.09
C VAL A 458 -8.76 -13.43 -7.94
N GLY A 459 -9.56 -14.30 -7.31
CA GLY A 459 -10.40 -15.26 -8.01
C GLY A 459 -11.36 -14.60 -9.00
N GLY A 460 -12.03 -13.51 -8.57
CA GLY A 460 -12.90 -12.72 -9.44
C GLY A 460 -12.14 -12.03 -10.58
N LEU A 461 -10.94 -11.50 -10.33
CA LEU A 461 -10.08 -10.95 -11.38
C LEU A 461 -9.69 -12.03 -12.40
N ARG A 462 -9.24 -13.20 -11.95
CA ARG A 462 -8.89 -14.33 -12.82
C ARG A 462 -10.07 -14.79 -13.67
N ALA A 463 -11.27 -14.85 -13.10
CA ALA A 463 -12.50 -15.15 -13.85
C ALA A 463 -12.77 -14.11 -14.94
N GLY A 464 -12.65 -12.80 -14.60
CA GLY A 464 -12.79 -11.71 -15.55
C GLY A 464 -11.79 -11.80 -16.71
N MET A 465 -10.52 -12.07 -16.42
CA MET A 465 -9.47 -12.29 -17.42
C MET A 465 -9.79 -13.49 -18.31
N GLY A 466 -10.29 -14.58 -17.73
CA GLY A 466 -10.76 -15.74 -18.46
C GLY A 466 -11.88 -15.41 -19.45
N TYR A 467 -12.90 -14.64 -19.06
CA TYR A 467 -13.97 -14.21 -19.96
C TYR A 467 -13.49 -13.29 -21.09
N VAL A 468 -12.51 -12.45 -20.84
CA VAL A 468 -11.91 -11.53 -21.83
C VAL A 468 -10.89 -12.24 -22.72
N GLY A 469 -10.41 -13.43 -22.34
CA GLY A 469 -9.43 -14.21 -23.09
C GLY A 469 -8.00 -13.68 -22.96
N THR A 470 -7.65 -13.11 -21.80
CA THR A 470 -6.32 -12.55 -21.54
C THR A 470 -5.56 -13.38 -20.52
N ARG A 471 -4.26 -13.63 -20.76
CA ARG A 471 -3.42 -14.46 -19.89
C ARG A 471 -2.63 -13.67 -18.89
N THR A 472 -2.37 -12.39 -19.16
CA THR A 472 -1.59 -11.48 -18.31
C THR A 472 -2.34 -10.17 -18.08
N ILE A 473 -1.97 -9.41 -17.04
CA ILE A 473 -2.49 -8.05 -16.84
C ILE A 473 -2.09 -7.14 -18.00
N HIS A 474 -0.92 -7.35 -18.57
CA HIS A 474 -0.49 -6.61 -19.76
C HIS A 474 -1.50 -6.80 -20.93
N ASP A 475 -1.89 -8.03 -21.23
CA ASP A 475 -2.86 -8.32 -22.28
C ASP A 475 -4.23 -7.71 -21.95
N LEU A 476 -4.67 -7.81 -20.67
CA LEU A 476 -5.93 -7.22 -20.21
C LEU A 476 -5.96 -5.71 -20.46
N ARG A 477 -4.87 -4.99 -20.18
CA ARG A 477 -4.75 -3.55 -20.39
C ARG A 477 -4.87 -3.14 -21.87
N HIS A 478 -4.37 -3.95 -22.79
CA HIS A 478 -4.28 -3.60 -24.21
C HIS A 478 -5.45 -4.16 -25.03
N ASP A 479 -5.90 -5.37 -24.72
CA ASP A 479 -6.85 -6.12 -25.55
C ASP A 479 -8.30 -5.98 -25.12
N ALA A 480 -8.55 -5.73 -23.83
CA ALA A 480 -9.91 -5.58 -23.31
C ALA A 480 -10.67 -4.42 -23.98
N ARG A 481 -11.97 -4.60 -24.13
CA ARG A 481 -12.87 -3.56 -24.68
C ARG A 481 -14.07 -3.42 -23.77
N PHE A 482 -14.53 -2.20 -23.61
CA PHE A 482 -15.70 -1.86 -22.83
C PHE A 482 -16.91 -1.64 -23.73
N THR A 483 -18.09 -2.00 -23.21
CA THR A 483 -19.37 -1.48 -23.66
C THR A 483 -19.94 -0.52 -22.62
N ARG A 484 -20.55 0.58 -23.06
CA ARG A 484 -21.32 1.45 -22.18
C ARG A 484 -22.66 0.81 -21.86
N VAL A 485 -23.11 0.96 -20.63
CA VAL A 485 -24.39 0.45 -20.17
C VAL A 485 -25.27 1.59 -19.67
N SER A 486 -26.59 1.39 -19.68
CA SER A 486 -27.54 2.36 -19.13
C SER A 486 -27.67 2.20 -17.61
N ALA A 487 -28.24 3.20 -16.94
CA ALA A 487 -28.54 3.12 -15.51
C ALA A 487 -29.47 1.92 -15.17
N ALA A 488 -30.31 1.46 -16.10
CA ALA A 488 -31.15 0.29 -15.89
C ALA A 488 -30.35 -1.02 -15.72
N THR A 489 -29.18 -1.10 -16.37
CA THR A 489 -28.29 -2.27 -16.28
C THR A 489 -27.70 -2.45 -14.88
N VAL A 490 -27.61 -1.39 -14.08
CA VAL A 490 -27.11 -1.51 -12.69
C VAL A 490 -27.95 -2.48 -11.88
N ARG A 491 -29.29 -2.45 -12.04
CA ARG A 491 -30.17 -3.42 -11.38
C ARG A 491 -29.98 -4.84 -11.95
N GLU A 492 -29.81 -4.99 -13.25
CA GLU A 492 -29.57 -6.28 -13.91
C GLU A 492 -28.24 -6.92 -13.49
N ASN A 493 -27.22 -6.11 -13.17
CA ASN A 493 -25.89 -6.57 -12.75
C ASN A 493 -25.90 -7.23 -11.37
N HIS A 494 -26.92 -7.01 -10.56
CA HIS A 494 -27.07 -7.59 -9.23
C HIS A 494 -28.20 -8.62 -9.20
N PRO A 495 -28.14 -9.61 -8.30
CA PRO A 495 -29.28 -10.51 -8.08
C PRO A 495 -30.55 -9.70 -7.88
N HIS A 496 -31.59 -9.96 -8.69
CA HIS A 496 -32.87 -9.26 -8.64
C HIS A 496 -34.04 -10.27 -8.72
N ASP A 497 -35.17 -9.88 -8.19
CA ASP A 497 -36.38 -10.70 -8.17
C ASP A 497 -36.21 -12.05 -7.41
N ILE A 498 -35.27 -12.12 -6.45
CA ILE A 498 -34.99 -13.28 -5.60
C ILE A 498 -34.59 -12.81 -4.20
N ALA A 499 -35.01 -13.55 -3.17
CA ALA A 499 -34.49 -13.40 -1.81
C ALA A 499 -33.24 -14.27 -1.64
N ILE A 500 -32.11 -13.64 -1.29
CA ILE A 500 -30.86 -14.37 -1.04
C ILE A 500 -31.00 -15.11 0.30
N THR A 501 -30.96 -16.43 0.25
CA THR A 501 -31.05 -17.30 1.45
C THR A 501 -29.67 -17.77 1.93
N GLN A 502 -28.68 -17.72 1.06
CA GLN A 502 -27.28 -18.03 1.39
C GLN A 502 -26.37 -17.01 0.72
N GLU A 503 -25.64 -16.24 1.51
CA GLU A 503 -24.68 -15.24 1.02
C GLU A 503 -23.47 -15.93 0.38
N ALA A 504 -22.99 -15.38 -0.73
CA ALA A 504 -21.73 -15.78 -1.34
C ALA A 504 -20.56 -15.06 -0.63
N PRO A 505 -19.38 -15.69 -0.47
CA PRO A 505 -18.26 -15.09 0.24
C PRO A 505 -17.69 -13.83 -0.43
N ASN A 506 -17.98 -13.65 -1.73
CA ASN A 506 -17.51 -12.56 -2.58
C ASN A 506 -18.62 -11.58 -3.00
N TYR A 507 -19.84 -11.77 -2.51
CA TYR A 507 -20.95 -10.87 -2.78
C TYR A 507 -21.75 -10.60 -1.52
N SER A 508 -21.90 -9.33 -1.17
CA SER A 508 -22.85 -8.86 -0.16
C SER A 508 -23.68 -7.76 -0.80
N PRO A 509 -25.01 -7.80 -0.69
CA PRO A 509 -25.85 -6.72 -1.17
C PRO A 509 -25.45 -5.43 -0.44
N ASP A 510 -25.42 -4.31 -1.17
CA ASP A 510 -25.21 -3.00 -0.57
C ASP A 510 -26.32 -2.74 0.46
N VAL A 511 -25.96 -2.71 1.73
CA VAL A 511 -26.87 -2.23 2.78
C VAL A 511 -26.81 -0.71 2.71
N HIS A 512 -27.72 -0.10 1.96
CA HIS A 512 -27.86 1.35 1.98
C HIS A 512 -28.23 1.80 3.41
N PRO A 513 -27.57 2.83 3.96
CA PRO A 513 -27.99 3.42 5.22
C PRO A 513 -29.40 4.03 5.04
N GLY A 514 -30.42 3.35 5.48
CA GLY A 514 -31.82 3.78 5.32
C GLY A 514 -32.76 2.69 4.82
N ASP A 515 -32.25 1.59 4.25
CA ASP A 515 -33.09 0.43 3.98
C ASP A 515 -33.49 -0.23 5.32
N PRO A 516 -34.80 -0.48 5.55
CA PRO A 516 -35.20 -1.29 6.68
C PRO A 516 -34.52 -2.65 6.52
N ILE A 517 -33.72 -3.04 7.50
CA ILE A 517 -33.07 -4.36 7.52
C ILE A 517 -34.19 -5.38 7.37
N SER A 518 -34.34 -5.93 6.17
CA SER A 518 -35.21 -7.08 5.94
C SER A 518 -34.60 -8.26 6.69
N PHE A 519 -35.27 -8.68 7.73
CA PHE A 519 -34.97 -9.86 8.54
C PHE A 519 -35.28 -11.12 7.75
#